data_fc475fdb756d101e0e2e26deadfe9c82
#
_entry.id   fc475fdb756d101e0e2e26deadfe9c82
#
_cell.length_a   1.000
_cell.length_b   1.000
_cell.length_c   1.000
_cell.angle_alpha   90.00
_cell.angle_beta   90.00
_cell.angle_gamma   90.00
#
_symmetry.space_group_name_H-M   'P 1'
#
loop_
_entity.id
_entity.type
_entity.pdbx_description
1 polymer ?
#
loop_
_entity_poly.entity_id
_entity_poly.type
_entity_poly.pdbx_seq_one_letter_code
_entity_poly.pdbx_strand_id
1 'polypeptide(L)'
;MKFSTSLRTVFIENYFNFNGRATRSEYWWPTIFILVLTNVLFIIGGLIFPEYGCTYSCEELTPIDYAPNFVNAITIIPLFAVLFRRYHDINKSGWWAFFPVIPMIIFSFASIYAVLVEIPPETTEPDFWALFDNTLFISSFMVMALSLLYAYVYLPLKIGEKEANRYGEVPKNES
;
A
#
# COMPACT_ATOMS: atom_id res chain seq x y z
N MET A 1 0.40 -17.74 -13.46
CA MET A 1 0.21 -18.55 -12.24
C MET A 1 -1.28 -18.52 -11.84
N LYS A 2 -1.84 -19.63 -11.26
CA LYS A 2 -3.22 -19.65 -10.76
C LYS A 2 -3.33 -18.85 -9.45
N PHE A 3 -4.52 -18.27 -9.17
CA PHE A 3 -4.78 -17.48 -7.96
C PHE A 3 -4.36 -18.17 -6.66
N SER A 4 -4.87 -19.40 -6.42
CA SER A 4 -4.57 -20.16 -5.20
C SER A 4 -3.07 -20.48 -5.04
N THR A 5 -2.39 -20.78 -6.15
CA THR A 5 -0.94 -21.03 -6.15
C THR A 5 -0.17 -19.77 -5.77
N SER A 6 -0.58 -18.59 -6.30
CA SER A 6 0.07 -17.31 -5.96
C SER A 6 -0.07 -16.97 -4.48
N LEU A 7 -1.26 -17.17 -3.89
CA LEU A 7 -1.48 -16.95 -2.45
C LEU A 7 -0.59 -17.88 -1.60
N ARG A 8 -0.58 -19.19 -1.94
CA ARG A 8 0.24 -20.16 -1.23
C ARG A 8 1.73 -19.81 -1.32
N THR A 9 2.21 -19.50 -2.53
CA THR A 9 3.62 -19.14 -2.75
C THR A 9 4.03 -17.91 -1.95
N VAL A 10 3.18 -16.89 -1.86
CA VAL A 10 3.51 -15.63 -1.17
C VAL A 10 3.34 -15.76 0.34
N PHE A 11 2.22 -16.30 0.82
CA PHE A 11 1.90 -16.28 2.26
C PHE A 11 2.42 -17.49 3.03
N ILE A 12 2.80 -18.58 2.36
CA ILE A 12 3.27 -19.80 3.03
C ILE A 12 4.71 -20.11 2.66
N GLU A 13 5.01 -20.24 1.36
CA GLU A 13 6.32 -20.72 0.90
C GLU A 13 7.42 -19.65 0.97
N ASN A 14 7.08 -18.38 0.71
CA ASN A 14 8.03 -17.27 0.60
C ASN A 14 7.68 -16.08 1.50
N TYR A 15 7.14 -16.32 2.68
CA TYR A 15 6.68 -15.25 3.59
C TYR A 15 7.77 -14.22 3.92
N PHE A 16 8.98 -14.68 4.21
CA PHE A 16 10.15 -13.85 4.52
C PHE A 16 11.23 -13.88 3.41
N ASN A 17 10.91 -14.41 2.25
CA ASN A 17 11.90 -14.56 1.18
C ASN A 17 11.93 -13.33 0.27
N PHE A 18 12.92 -12.48 0.46
CA PHE A 18 13.17 -11.28 -0.35
C PHE A 18 14.09 -11.54 -1.55
N ASN A 19 14.68 -12.75 -1.66
CA ASN A 19 15.61 -13.12 -2.71
C ASN A 19 14.91 -13.78 -3.90
N GLY A 20 15.58 -13.76 -5.06
CA GLY A 20 15.06 -14.35 -6.28
C GLY A 20 14.15 -13.40 -7.06
N ARG A 21 13.34 -13.95 -7.95
CA ARG A 21 12.47 -13.22 -8.87
C ARG A 21 11.02 -13.68 -8.71
N ALA A 22 10.07 -12.77 -8.94
CA ALA A 22 8.64 -13.08 -8.89
C ALA A 22 7.93 -12.66 -10.18
N THR A 23 6.94 -13.47 -10.61
CA THR A 23 6.09 -13.16 -11.75
C THR A 23 5.10 -12.05 -11.45
N ARG A 24 4.53 -11.41 -12.50
CA ARG A 24 3.45 -10.43 -12.33
C ARG A 24 2.24 -11.02 -11.61
N SER A 25 1.84 -12.23 -11.95
CA SER A 25 0.70 -12.90 -11.31
C SER A 25 0.96 -13.25 -9.83
N GLU A 26 2.22 -13.55 -9.46
CA GLU A 26 2.61 -13.78 -8.07
C GLU A 26 2.47 -12.52 -7.22
N TYR A 27 2.74 -11.35 -7.77
CA TYR A 27 2.57 -10.06 -7.09
C TYR A 27 1.10 -9.61 -7.06
N TRP A 28 0.41 -9.60 -8.21
CA TRP A 28 -0.90 -8.97 -8.33
C TRP A 28 -2.01 -9.73 -7.62
N TRP A 29 -2.06 -11.07 -7.69
CA TRP A 29 -3.13 -11.83 -7.05
C TRP A 29 -3.19 -11.65 -5.54
N PRO A 30 -2.08 -11.78 -4.77
CA PRO A 30 -2.10 -11.52 -3.34
C PRO A 30 -2.40 -10.07 -3.00
N THR A 31 -1.85 -9.12 -3.76
CA THR A 31 -2.07 -7.68 -3.52
C THR A 31 -3.55 -7.31 -3.67
N ILE A 32 -4.19 -7.73 -4.77
CA ILE A 32 -5.62 -7.46 -4.99
C ILE A 32 -6.46 -8.20 -3.95
N PHE A 33 -6.11 -9.44 -3.61
CA PHE A 33 -6.84 -10.21 -2.60
C PHE A 33 -6.85 -9.51 -1.24
N ILE A 34 -5.70 -9.05 -0.75
CA ILE A 34 -5.63 -8.33 0.53
C ILE A 34 -6.36 -7.00 0.45
N LEU A 35 -6.21 -6.25 -0.66
CA LEU A 35 -6.95 -5.01 -0.86
C LEU A 35 -8.48 -5.22 -0.77
N VAL A 36 -9.01 -6.23 -1.45
CA VAL A 36 -10.44 -6.56 -1.40
C VAL A 36 -10.85 -7.03 -0.01
N LEU A 37 -10.07 -7.94 0.60
CA LEU A 37 -10.37 -8.49 1.92
C LEU A 37 -10.45 -7.40 3.00
N THR A 38 -9.50 -6.48 3.04
CA THR A 38 -9.48 -5.40 4.04
C THR A 38 -10.62 -4.42 3.85
N ASN A 39 -10.99 -4.09 2.60
CA ASN A 39 -12.16 -3.24 2.32
C ASN A 39 -13.48 -3.95 2.69
N VAL A 40 -13.61 -5.25 2.41
CA VAL A 40 -14.78 -6.05 2.80
C VAL A 40 -14.90 -6.10 4.33
N LEU A 41 -13.81 -6.34 5.05
CA LEU A 41 -13.81 -6.32 6.52
C LEU A 41 -14.23 -4.95 7.06
N PHE A 42 -13.75 -3.86 6.48
CA PHE A 42 -14.13 -2.50 6.86
C PHE A 42 -15.63 -2.25 6.65
N ILE A 43 -16.18 -2.64 5.48
CA ILE A 43 -17.62 -2.49 5.17
C ILE A 43 -18.47 -3.35 6.13
N ILE A 44 -18.08 -4.60 6.38
CA ILE A 44 -18.79 -5.49 7.30
C ILE A 44 -18.77 -4.89 8.71
N GLY A 45 -17.65 -4.34 9.14
CA GLY A 45 -17.53 -3.65 10.43
C GLY A 45 -18.55 -2.53 10.56
N GLY A 46 -18.61 -1.64 9.58
CA GLY A 46 -19.59 -0.54 9.58
C GLY A 46 -21.05 -0.97 9.51
N LEU A 47 -21.35 -2.13 8.87
CA LEU A 47 -22.71 -2.66 8.81
C LEU A 47 -23.16 -3.34 10.13
N ILE A 48 -22.24 -4.04 10.82
CA ILE A 48 -22.55 -4.74 12.06
C ILE A 48 -22.60 -3.76 13.25
N PHE A 49 -21.78 -2.73 13.23
CA PHE A 49 -21.67 -1.74 14.30
C PHE A 49 -21.90 -0.31 13.78
N PRO A 50 -23.12 0.01 13.28
CA PRO A 50 -23.40 1.34 12.69
C PRO A 50 -23.27 2.48 13.71
N GLU A 51 -23.43 2.21 15.00
CA GLU A 51 -23.31 3.19 16.07
C GLU A 51 -21.86 3.65 16.31
N TYR A 52 -20.88 2.86 15.86
CA TYR A 52 -19.45 3.14 15.97
C TYR A 52 -18.84 3.81 14.70
N GLY A 53 -19.66 3.98 13.66
CA GLY A 53 -19.28 4.72 12.42
C GLY A 53 -19.29 6.23 12.57
N CYS A 54 -19.32 6.75 13.80
CA CYS A 54 -19.31 8.19 14.06
C CYS A 54 -17.90 8.76 13.93
N THR A 55 -17.79 9.77 13.09
CA THR A 55 -16.55 10.40 12.66
C THR A 55 -15.85 11.23 13.76
N TYR A 56 -16.48 11.55 14.87
CA TYR A 56 -15.95 12.55 15.82
C TYR A 56 -16.09 12.29 17.33
N SER A 57 -16.73 11.21 17.77
CA SER A 57 -16.97 11.01 19.23
C SER A 57 -17.00 9.56 19.71
N CYS A 58 -16.28 8.66 19.08
CA CYS A 58 -16.21 7.26 19.52
C CYS A 58 -15.15 7.12 20.61
N GLU A 59 -15.57 7.05 21.85
CA GLU A 59 -14.69 6.78 23.01
C GLU A 59 -14.21 5.32 23.05
N GLU A 60 -14.85 4.38 22.30
CA GLU A 60 -14.48 2.97 22.33
C GLU A 60 -14.35 2.37 20.93
N LEU A 61 -13.14 1.95 20.60
CA LEU A 61 -12.85 1.16 19.39
C LEU A 61 -13.31 -0.29 19.62
N THR A 62 -14.06 -0.84 18.65
CA THR A 62 -14.49 -2.24 18.72
C THR A 62 -13.40 -3.19 18.22
N PRO A 63 -13.42 -4.48 18.61
CA PRO A 63 -12.48 -5.46 18.08
C PRO A 63 -12.51 -5.58 16.54
N ILE A 64 -13.64 -5.27 15.90
CA ILE A 64 -13.77 -5.36 14.45
C ILE A 64 -13.07 -4.20 13.72
N ASP A 65 -12.90 -3.04 14.36
CA ASP A 65 -12.16 -1.90 13.81
C ASP A 65 -10.67 -2.22 13.66
N TYR A 66 -10.18 -3.14 14.49
CA TYR A 66 -8.79 -3.62 14.42
C TYR A 66 -8.58 -4.72 13.38
N ALA A 67 -9.64 -5.41 12.91
CA ALA A 67 -9.50 -6.56 12.04
C ALA A 67 -8.78 -6.24 10.71
N PRO A 68 -9.11 -5.16 9.96
CA PRO A 68 -8.37 -4.78 8.77
C PRO A 68 -6.90 -4.44 9.08
N ASN A 69 -6.64 -3.75 10.18
CA ASN A 69 -5.30 -3.36 10.61
C ASN A 69 -4.45 -4.58 10.99
N PHE A 70 -5.04 -5.56 11.68
CA PHE A 70 -4.39 -6.82 12.00
C PHE A 70 -4.03 -7.62 10.74
N VAL A 71 -4.96 -7.73 9.79
CA VAL A 71 -4.69 -8.37 8.49
C VAL A 71 -3.55 -7.66 7.77
N ASN A 72 -3.57 -6.34 7.70
CA ASN A 72 -2.50 -5.56 7.08
C ASN A 72 -1.15 -5.78 7.79
N ALA A 73 -1.12 -5.79 9.13
CA ALA A 73 0.10 -5.98 9.89
C ALA A 73 0.78 -7.33 9.62
N ILE A 74 0.01 -8.42 9.52
CA ILE A 74 0.59 -9.75 9.22
C ILE A 74 0.91 -9.94 7.73
N THR A 75 0.25 -9.24 6.83
CA THR A 75 0.46 -9.40 5.37
C THR A 75 1.48 -8.43 4.79
N ILE A 76 1.87 -7.38 5.51
CA ILE A 76 2.84 -6.39 5.04
C ILE A 76 4.18 -7.02 4.66
N ILE A 77 4.69 -7.95 5.48
CA ILE A 77 5.98 -8.60 5.25
C ILE A 77 5.99 -9.42 3.95
N PRO A 78 5.06 -10.39 3.73
CA PRO A 78 5.07 -11.18 2.50
C PRO A 78 4.73 -10.35 1.25
N LEU A 79 3.91 -9.28 1.37
CA LEU A 79 3.65 -8.36 0.27
C LEU A 79 4.90 -7.55 -0.11
N PHE A 80 5.68 -7.09 0.87
CA PHE A 80 6.98 -6.48 0.58
C PHE A 80 7.98 -7.49 0.00
N ALA A 81 8.02 -8.72 0.52
CA ALA A 81 8.91 -9.76 0.00
C ALA A 81 8.62 -10.07 -1.48
N VAL A 82 7.35 -10.23 -1.87
CA VAL A 82 7.01 -10.44 -3.28
C VAL A 82 7.26 -9.19 -4.14
N LEU A 83 7.06 -7.98 -3.61
CA LEU A 83 7.38 -6.74 -4.30
C LEU A 83 8.88 -6.61 -4.59
N PHE A 84 9.74 -6.91 -3.62
CA PHE A 84 11.19 -6.95 -3.81
C PHE A 84 11.59 -7.92 -4.92
N ARG A 85 11.07 -9.16 -4.87
CA ARG A 85 11.30 -10.17 -5.90
C ARG A 85 10.77 -9.74 -7.26
N ARG A 86 9.68 -8.96 -7.29
CA ARG A 86 9.16 -8.37 -8.52
C ARG A 86 10.08 -7.28 -9.10
N TYR A 87 10.69 -6.45 -8.25
CA TYR A 87 11.72 -5.50 -8.70
C TYR A 87 12.97 -6.22 -9.22
N HIS A 88 13.37 -7.30 -8.59
CA HIS A 88 14.47 -8.12 -9.07
C HIS A 88 14.20 -8.70 -10.45
N ASP A 89 12.96 -9.02 -10.77
CA ASP A 89 12.56 -9.56 -12.07
C ASP A 89 12.74 -8.55 -13.21
N ILE A 90 12.64 -7.25 -12.94
CA ILE A 90 12.94 -6.16 -13.87
C ILE A 90 14.36 -5.59 -13.67
N ASN A 91 15.28 -6.37 -13.08
CA ASN A 91 16.66 -6.02 -12.78
C ASN A 91 16.86 -4.75 -11.93
N LYS A 92 15.89 -4.40 -11.12
CA LYS A 92 15.96 -3.30 -10.15
C LYS A 92 16.19 -3.83 -8.73
N SER A 93 16.85 -3.03 -7.91
CA SER A 93 16.98 -3.32 -6.49
C SER A 93 15.62 -3.24 -5.80
N GLY A 94 15.35 -4.14 -4.83
CA GLY A 94 14.14 -4.11 -3.99
C GLY A 94 13.99 -2.80 -3.20
N TRP A 95 15.06 -2.05 -2.96
CA TRP A 95 15.04 -0.75 -2.30
C TRP A 95 14.18 0.30 -3.02
N TRP A 96 13.88 0.13 -4.30
CA TRP A 96 12.92 0.95 -5.02
C TRP A 96 11.51 0.92 -4.40
N ALA A 97 11.18 -0.10 -3.59
CA ALA A 97 9.94 -0.14 -2.83
C ALA A 97 9.81 1.02 -1.83
N PHE A 98 10.93 1.57 -1.37
CA PHE A 98 10.95 2.69 -0.44
C PHE A 98 11.02 4.07 -1.12
N PHE A 99 11.06 4.11 -2.46
CA PHE A 99 11.08 5.37 -3.21
C PHE A 99 9.95 6.34 -2.79
N PRO A 100 8.69 5.90 -2.53
CA PRO A 100 7.62 6.80 -2.12
C PRO A 100 7.74 7.34 -0.68
N VAL A 101 8.63 6.81 0.14
CA VAL A 101 8.76 7.24 1.55
C VAL A 101 9.14 8.72 1.65
N ILE A 102 10.04 9.21 0.80
CA ILE A 102 10.45 10.63 0.81
C ILE A 102 9.28 11.54 0.47
N PRO A 103 8.53 11.35 -0.65
CA PRO A 103 7.31 12.11 -0.92
C PRO A 103 6.24 12.01 0.18
N MET A 104 6.09 10.85 0.84
CA MET A 104 5.16 10.69 1.97
C MET A 104 5.56 11.56 3.16
N ILE A 105 6.85 11.62 3.49
CA ILE A 105 7.36 12.50 4.56
C ILE A 105 7.09 13.96 4.21
N ILE A 106 7.42 14.38 3.00
CA ILE A 106 7.16 15.75 2.53
C ILE A 106 5.68 16.09 2.61
N PHE A 107 4.80 15.18 2.16
CA PHE A 107 3.36 15.37 2.26
C PHE A 107 2.88 15.48 3.71
N SER A 108 3.42 14.66 4.63
CA SER A 108 3.08 14.72 6.05
C SER A 108 3.43 16.10 6.66
N PHE A 109 4.60 16.64 6.37
CA PHE A 109 4.97 17.98 6.84
C PHE A 109 4.13 19.08 6.19
N ALA A 110 3.85 18.98 4.90
CA ALA A 110 2.98 19.93 4.20
C ALA A 110 1.55 19.90 4.74
N SER A 111 1.05 18.72 5.10
CA SER A 111 -0.29 18.57 5.72
C SER A 111 -0.34 19.20 7.10
N ILE A 112 0.68 18.96 7.94
CA ILE A 112 0.75 19.59 9.26
C ILE A 112 0.81 21.13 9.12
N TYR A 113 1.65 21.63 8.22
CA TYR A 113 1.76 23.07 7.96
C TYR A 113 0.41 23.66 7.49
N ALA A 114 -0.26 23.01 6.53
CA ALA A 114 -1.54 23.46 6.01
C ALA A 114 -2.62 23.51 7.10
N VAL A 115 -2.69 22.47 7.93
CA VAL A 115 -3.64 22.44 9.08
C VAL A 115 -3.37 23.59 10.05
N LEU A 116 -2.12 23.87 10.37
CA LEU A 116 -1.77 24.94 11.32
C LEU A 116 -2.04 26.36 10.78
N VAL A 117 -2.00 26.55 9.46
CA VAL A 117 -2.16 27.86 8.80
C VAL A 117 -3.61 28.12 8.39
N GLU A 118 -4.28 27.11 7.80
CA GLU A 118 -5.60 27.26 7.20
C GLU A 118 -6.75 26.98 8.18
N ILE A 119 -6.50 26.24 9.27
CA ILE A 119 -7.50 25.89 10.28
C ILE A 119 -7.13 26.55 11.61
N PRO A 120 -7.59 27.79 11.89
CA PRO A 120 -7.31 28.47 13.14
C PRO A 120 -7.93 27.71 14.33
N PRO A 121 -7.25 27.66 15.48
CA PRO A 121 -7.72 26.90 16.65
C PRO A 121 -9.01 27.43 17.28
N GLU A 122 -9.45 28.63 16.88
CA GLU A 122 -10.66 29.28 17.42
C GLU A 122 -11.94 28.96 16.64
N THR A 123 -11.86 28.22 15.50
CA THR A 123 -13.03 27.85 14.72
C THR A 123 -13.72 26.65 15.30
N THR A 124 -15.03 26.77 15.59
CA THR A 124 -15.88 25.69 16.11
C THR A 124 -16.13 24.59 15.05
N GLU A 125 -16.01 24.94 13.79
CA GLU A 125 -16.22 24.05 12.63
C GLU A 125 -15.02 24.20 11.69
N PRO A 126 -14.05 23.29 11.71
CA PRO A 126 -12.89 23.34 10.81
C PRO A 126 -13.32 23.10 9.36
N ASP A 127 -13.05 24.07 8.49
CA ASP A 127 -13.26 23.92 7.05
C ASP A 127 -12.11 23.12 6.43
N PHE A 128 -12.27 21.80 6.35
CA PHE A 128 -11.28 20.91 5.72
C PHE A 128 -11.09 21.18 4.23
N TRP A 129 -12.05 21.82 3.56
CA TRP A 129 -11.93 22.15 2.14
C TRP A 129 -10.90 23.25 1.90
N ALA A 130 -10.63 24.11 2.89
CA ALA A 130 -9.57 25.12 2.83
C ALA A 130 -8.17 24.50 2.59
N LEU A 131 -7.95 23.25 2.99
CA LEU A 131 -6.69 22.54 2.70
C LEU A 131 -6.44 22.38 1.20
N PHE A 132 -7.51 22.27 0.40
CA PHE A 132 -7.41 22.14 -1.05
C PHE A 132 -7.11 23.47 -1.77
N ASP A 133 -7.17 24.59 -1.09
CA ASP A 133 -6.73 25.89 -1.61
C ASP A 133 -5.22 26.10 -1.36
N ASN A 134 -4.63 25.29 -0.48
CA ASN A 134 -3.20 25.37 -0.17
C ASN A 134 -2.35 24.67 -1.25
N THR A 135 -1.60 25.47 -2.01
CA THR A 135 -0.77 24.98 -3.13
C THR A 135 0.29 23.95 -2.69
N LEU A 136 0.88 24.13 -1.50
CA LEU A 136 1.88 23.19 -0.96
C LEU A 136 1.24 21.84 -0.63
N PHE A 137 0.04 21.84 -0.04
CA PHE A 137 -0.71 20.63 0.26
C PHE A 137 -1.02 19.86 -1.02
N ILE A 138 -1.67 20.51 -2.02
CA ILE A 138 -2.03 19.86 -3.29
C ILE A 138 -0.80 19.34 -4.03
N SER A 139 0.25 20.17 -4.18
CA SER A 139 1.44 19.75 -4.92
C SER A 139 2.17 18.58 -4.27
N SER A 140 2.30 18.59 -2.94
CA SER A 140 2.92 17.48 -2.21
C SER A 140 2.07 16.20 -2.27
N PHE A 141 0.74 16.30 -2.20
CA PHE A 141 -0.19 15.20 -2.41
C PHE A 141 -0.03 14.58 -3.81
N MET A 142 0.03 15.40 -4.86
CA MET A 142 0.20 14.92 -6.23
C MET A 142 1.53 14.19 -6.41
N VAL A 143 2.62 14.74 -5.88
CA VAL A 143 3.94 14.08 -5.95
C VAL A 143 3.94 12.75 -5.19
N MET A 144 3.33 12.69 -4.02
CA MET A 144 3.16 11.46 -3.25
C MET A 144 2.34 10.42 -4.04
N ALA A 145 1.17 10.81 -4.55
CA ALA A 145 0.28 9.91 -5.30
C ALA A 145 0.97 9.35 -6.56
N LEU A 146 1.66 10.19 -7.33
CA LEU A 146 2.40 9.77 -8.52
C LEU A 146 3.55 8.82 -8.15
N SER A 147 4.24 9.07 -7.04
CA SER A 147 5.33 8.19 -6.59
C SER A 147 4.83 6.82 -6.17
N LEU A 148 3.67 6.74 -5.49
CA LEU A 148 3.01 5.48 -5.13
C LEU A 148 2.56 4.71 -6.37
N LEU A 149 1.90 5.37 -7.31
CA LEU A 149 1.49 4.76 -8.58
C LEU A 149 2.70 4.25 -9.37
N TYR A 150 3.77 5.02 -9.42
CA TYR A 150 4.99 4.59 -10.10
C TYR A 150 5.62 3.35 -9.44
N ALA A 151 5.80 3.36 -8.12
CA ALA A 151 6.48 2.28 -7.42
C ALA A 151 5.61 1.01 -7.30
N TYR A 152 4.36 1.12 -6.89
CA TYR A 152 3.54 -0.05 -6.56
C TYR A 152 2.64 -0.53 -7.70
N VAL A 153 2.45 0.27 -8.74
CA VAL A 153 1.62 -0.11 -9.89
C VAL A 153 2.48 -0.21 -11.16
N TYR A 154 3.08 0.89 -11.60
CA TYR A 154 3.77 0.93 -12.89
C TYR A 154 4.99 0.00 -12.96
N LEU A 155 5.89 0.03 -11.97
CA LEU A 155 7.08 -0.84 -11.99
C LEU A 155 6.71 -2.33 -11.93
N PRO A 156 5.80 -2.80 -11.06
CA PRO A 156 5.38 -4.20 -11.04
C PRO A 156 4.62 -4.66 -12.28
N LEU A 157 4.03 -3.75 -13.07
CA LEU A 157 3.38 -4.08 -14.35
C LEU A 157 4.37 -4.35 -15.48
N LYS A 158 5.61 -3.83 -15.41
CA LYS A 158 6.61 -4.05 -16.45
C LYS A 158 6.84 -5.53 -16.70
N ILE A 159 7.18 -5.86 -17.96
CA ILE A 159 7.60 -7.22 -18.33
C ILE A 159 8.95 -7.49 -17.70
N GLY A 160 9.12 -8.66 -17.07
CA GLY A 160 10.38 -9.12 -16.51
C GLY A 160 11.42 -9.40 -17.61
N GLU A 161 12.70 -9.47 -17.21
CA GLU A 161 13.76 -9.89 -18.10
C GLU A 161 13.60 -11.34 -18.52
N LYS A 162 13.75 -11.61 -19.81
CA LYS A 162 13.60 -12.96 -20.39
C LYS A 162 14.81 -13.87 -20.17
N GLU A 163 15.91 -13.31 -19.70
CA GLU A 163 17.15 -14.01 -19.42
C GLU A 163 17.43 -14.01 -17.91
N ALA A 164 18.32 -14.89 -17.47
CA ALA A 164 18.84 -14.85 -16.12
C ALA A 164 19.52 -13.52 -15.84
N ASN A 165 19.28 -12.94 -14.67
CA ASN A 165 19.91 -11.70 -14.26
C ASN A 165 20.63 -11.90 -12.91
N ARG A 166 21.21 -10.80 -12.37
CA ARG A 166 21.95 -10.84 -11.10
C ARG A 166 21.14 -11.38 -9.89
N TYR A 167 19.83 -11.50 -10.01
CA TYR A 167 18.95 -11.99 -8.94
C TYR A 167 18.48 -13.43 -9.15
N GLY A 168 18.82 -14.05 -10.28
CA GLY A 168 18.56 -15.47 -10.55
C GLY A 168 17.91 -15.76 -11.89
N GLU A 169 17.50 -17.02 -12.02
CA GLU A 169 16.85 -17.55 -13.21
C GLU A 169 15.45 -16.96 -13.45
N VAL A 170 14.98 -17.06 -14.69
CA VAL A 170 13.63 -16.65 -15.05
C VAL A 170 12.60 -17.48 -14.29
N PRO A 171 11.57 -16.86 -13.67
CA PRO A 171 10.54 -17.62 -12.98
C PRO A 171 9.81 -18.58 -13.91
N LYS A 172 9.73 -19.88 -13.53
CA LYS A 172 9.23 -21.00 -14.37
C LYS A 172 7.81 -20.82 -14.93
N ASN A 173 7.06 -19.85 -14.45
CA ASN A 173 5.65 -19.64 -14.83
C ASN A 173 5.43 -18.45 -15.80
N GLU A 174 6.49 -17.87 -16.36
CA GLU A 174 6.42 -16.84 -17.42
C GLU A 174 6.97 -17.33 -18.78
N SER A 175 7.42 -18.60 -18.84
CA SER A 175 7.84 -19.25 -20.09
C SER A 175 6.65 -19.81 -20.86
#